data_4a5bfa39d4280baf0c60d543d14e4ad3
#
_entry.id   4a5bfa39d4280baf0c60d543d14e4ad3
#
_cell.length_a   1.000
_cell.length_b   1.000
_cell.length_c   1.000
_cell.angle_alpha   90.00
_cell.angle_beta   90.00
_cell.angle_gamma   90.00
#
_symmetry.space_group_name_H-M   'P 1'
#
loop_
_entity.id
_entity.type
_entity.pdbx_description
1 polymer ?
#
loop_
_entity_poly.entity_id
_entity_poly.type
_entity_poly.pdbx_seq_one_letter_code
_entity_poly.pdbx_strand_id
1 'polypeptide(L)'
;MILYIDMDNTICDYSKAHAIAIAKEPKIFYPQSQLKFFENLEPISDAIESYFLLKEKYEVFILSKPSVFNPLSYMEKRIWVEKYLGFKECERLILSCDKTLLRGDYLIDDLPQLGFMNPEWKYIRFGSEDFPNWKSIIKHLS
;
A
#
# COMPACT_ATOMS: atom_id res chain seq x y z
N MET A 1 8.78 8.57 15.47
CA MET A 1 8.47 7.15 15.21
C MET A 1 8.21 6.98 13.71
N ILE A 2 8.79 5.94 13.13
CA ILE A 2 8.65 5.60 11.70
C ILE A 2 7.44 4.69 11.50
N LEU A 3 6.59 5.07 10.56
CA LEU A 3 5.39 4.34 10.21
C LEU A 3 5.39 4.01 8.73
N TYR A 4 5.30 2.74 8.39
CA TYR A 4 5.18 2.25 7.03
C TYR A 4 3.73 1.95 6.68
N ILE A 5 3.34 2.30 5.45
CA ILE A 5 2.02 2.00 4.89
C ILE A 5 2.22 1.23 3.59
N ASP A 6 1.61 0.06 3.50
CA ASP A 6 1.55 -0.73 2.26
C ASP A 6 0.67 -0.05 1.19
N MET A 7 0.82 -0.45 -0.06
CA MET A 7 0.02 0.09 -1.17
C MET A 7 -1.19 -0.79 -1.49
N ASP A 8 -0.96 -1.96 -2.07
CA ASP A 8 -2.03 -2.78 -2.64
C ASP A 8 -2.98 -3.30 -1.56
N ASN A 9 -4.28 -3.02 -1.70
CA ASN A 9 -5.34 -3.33 -0.73
C ASN A 9 -5.19 -2.64 0.64
N THR A 10 -4.33 -1.63 0.74
CA THR A 10 -4.19 -0.79 1.93
C THR A 10 -4.49 0.67 1.62
N ILE A 11 -3.80 1.28 0.64
CA ILE A 11 -4.14 2.60 0.11
C ILE A 11 -4.67 2.58 -1.33
N CYS A 12 -4.31 1.56 -2.11
CA CYS A 12 -4.78 1.31 -3.48
C CYS A 12 -5.76 0.16 -3.51
N ASP A 13 -6.87 0.30 -4.22
CA ASP A 13 -7.87 -0.75 -4.35
C ASP A 13 -7.49 -1.76 -5.46
N TYR A 14 -6.54 -2.63 -5.14
CA TYR A 14 -6.03 -3.66 -6.04
C TYR A 14 -7.09 -4.73 -6.36
N SER A 15 -7.75 -5.28 -5.35
CA SER A 15 -8.70 -6.38 -5.51
C SER A 15 -9.87 -6.01 -6.40
N LYS A 16 -10.42 -4.80 -6.26
CA LYS A 16 -11.48 -4.28 -7.13
C LYS A 16 -11.02 -4.16 -8.58
N ALA A 17 -9.86 -3.54 -8.80
CA ALA A 17 -9.30 -3.37 -10.14
C ALA A 17 -9.01 -4.72 -10.81
N HIS A 18 -8.46 -5.68 -10.06
CA HIS A 18 -8.19 -7.03 -10.53
C HIS A 18 -9.48 -7.76 -10.94
N ALA A 19 -10.51 -7.70 -10.10
CA ALA A 19 -11.82 -8.31 -10.38
C ALA A 19 -12.48 -7.71 -11.62
N ILE A 20 -12.45 -6.39 -11.78
CA ILE A 20 -12.97 -5.69 -12.95
C ILE A 20 -12.21 -6.10 -14.23
N ALA A 21 -10.88 -6.17 -14.16
CA ALA A 21 -10.05 -6.55 -15.30
C ALA A 21 -10.31 -7.99 -15.75
N ILE A 22 -10.43 -8.94 -14.81
CA ILE A 22 -10.77 -10.35 -15.11
C ILE A 22 -12.17 -10.46 -15.73
N ALA A 23 -13.16 -9.72 -15.22
CA ALA A 23 -14.51 -9.73 -15.76
C ALA A 23 -14.57 -9.18 -17.18
N LYS A 24 -13.78 -8.14 -17.48
CA LYS A 24 -13.72 -7.52 -18.80
C LYS A 24 -13.00 -8.39 -19.83
N GLU A 25 -11.89 -9.02 -19.45
CA GLU A 25 -11.05 -9.86 -20.32
C GLU A 25 -10.63 -11.15 -19.60
N PRO A 26 -11.52 -12.17 -19.51
CA PRO A 26 -11.24 -13.39 -18.75
C PRO A 26 -10.04 -14.20 -19.28
N LYS A 27 -9.63 -13.98 -20.53
CA LYS A 27 -8.48 -14.66 -21.15
C LYS A 27 -7.14 -14.12 -20.67
N ILE A 28 -7.10 -12.95 -20.05
CA ILE A 28 -5.90 -12.37 -19.48
C ILE A 28 -5.80 -12.87 -18.03
N PHE A 29 -4.95 -13.88 -17.80
CA PHE A 29 -4.80 -14.49 -16.46
C PHE A 29 -4.13 -13.59 -15.44
N TYR A 30 -3.26 -12.69 -15.89
CA TYR A 30 -2.47 -11.81 -15.03
C TYR A 30 -2.67 -10.35 -15.41
N PRO A 31 -3.85 -9.73 -15.13
CA PRO A 31 -4.12 -8.35 -15.49
C PRO A 31 -3.16 -7.35 -14.80
N GLN A 32 -2.63 -7.71 -13.62
CA GLN A 32 -1.62 -6.91 -12.93
C GLN A 32 -0.27 -6.82 -13.66
N SER A 33 -0.07 -7.61 -14.73
CA SER A 33 1.10 -7.52 -15.60
C SER A 33 0.85 -6.65 -16.83
N GLN A 34 -0.33 -6.06 -16.97
CA GLN A 34 -0.67 -5.16 -18.05
C GLN A 34 -0.18 -3.74 -17.79
N LEU A 35 0.17 -3.02 -18.86
CA LEU A 35 0.53 -1.62 -18.83
C LEU A 35 -0.56 -0.80 -18.13
N LYS A 36 -0.16 0.11 -17.25
CA LYS A 36 -1.01 1.03 -16.48
C LYS A 36 -1.91 0.38 -15.44
N PHE A 37 -1.80 -0.91 -15.17
CA PHE A 37 -2.63 -1.55 -14.15
C PHE A 37 -2.46 -0.88 -12.78
N PHE A 38 -1.23 -0.77 -12.29
CA PHE A 38 -0.96 -0.16 -10.97
C PHE A 38 -1.16 1.36 -10.97
N GLU A 39 -0.77 2.04 -12.04
CA GLU A 39 -0.95 3.49 -12.19
C GLU A 39 -2.42 3.91 -12.09
N ASN A 40 -3.33 3.08 -12.59
CA ASN A 40 -4.77 3.36 -12.65
C ASN A 40 -5.56 2.85 -11.44
N LEU A 41 -4.92 2.30 -10.41
CA LEU A 41 -5.62 1.89 -9.19
C LEU A 41 -6.27 3.10 -8.52
N GLU A 42 -7.51 2.93 -8.07
CA GLU A 42 -8.20 3.94 -7.29
C GLU A 42 -7.70 3.92 -5.83
N PRO A 43 -7.64 5.07 -5.15
CA PRO A 43 -7.38 5.08 -3.70
C PRO A 43 -8.53 4.42 -2.95
N ILE A 44 -8.21 3.73 -1.87
CA ILE A 44 -9.21 3.28 -0.89
C ILE A 44 -9.79 4.51 -0.17
N SER A 45 -11.08 4.43 0.19
CA SER A 45 -11.76 5.50 0.90
C SER A 45 -10.99 5.94 2.15
N ASP A 46 -10.87 7.24 2.34
CA ASP A 46 -10.17 7.90 3.45
C ASP A 46 -8.64 7.67 3.50
N ALA A 47 -8.05 6.93 2.55
CA ALA A 47 -6.63 6.57 2.57
C ALA A 47 -5.73 7.81 2.43
N ILE A 48 -6.03 8.69 1.48
CA ILE A 48 -5.20 9.87 1.20
C ILE A 48 -5.24 10.85 2.38
N GLU A 49 -6.42 11.14 2.91
CA GLU A 49 -6.56 11.96 4.11
C GLU A 49 -5.81 11.38 5.29
N SER A 50 -5.96 10.08 5.52
CA SER A 50 -5.30 9.37 6.61
C SER A 50 -3.79 9.41 6.51
N TYR A 51 -3.23 9.28 5.30
CA TYR A 51 -1.80 9.43 5.06
C TYR A 51 -1.29 10.79 5.59
N PHE A 52 -1.95 11.88 5.21
CA PHE A 52 -1.52 13.22 5.64
C PHE A 52 -1.75 13.48 7.13
N LEU A 53 -2.83 12.96 7.71
CA LEU A 53 -3.06 13.04 9.17
C LEU A 53 -1.96 12.32 9.96
N LEU A 54 -1.56 11.13 9.51
CA LEU A 54 -0.49 10.37 10.15
C LEU A 54 0.86 11.09 10.06
N LYS A 55 1.12 11.81 8.99
CA LYS A 55 2.35 12.61 8.84
C LYS A 55 2.50 13.74 9.87
N GLU A 56 1.42 14.17 10.52
CA GLU A 56 1.49 15.17 11.58
C GLU A 56 2.19 14.64 12.85
N LYS A 57 2.19 13.30 13.04
CA LYS A 57 2.72 12.64 14.23
C LYS A 57 3.88 11.69 13.97
N TYR A 58 3.94 11.14 12.77
CA TYR A 58 4.86 10.07 12.39
C TYR A 58 5.71 10.46 11.20
N GLU A 59 6.90 9.87 11.10
CA GLU A 59 7.64 9.81 9.84
C GLU A 59 7.03 8.71 8.97
N VAL A 60 6.13 9.09 8.08
CA VAL A 60 5.39 8.14 7.24
C VAL A 60 6.14 7.87 5.95
N PHE A 61 6.26 6.59 5.61
CA PHE A 61 6.77 6.09 4.35
C PHE A 61 5.77 5.11 3.73
N ILE A 62 5.68 5.12 2.41
CA ILE A 62 4.99 4.05 1.68
C ILE A 62 6.00 2.92 1.47
N LEU A 63 5.63 1.72 1.87
CA LEU A 63 6.47 0.52 1.73
C LEU A 63 5.71 -0.55 0.94
N SER A 64 6.08 -0.74 -0.31
CA SER A 64 5.38 -1.63 -1.22
C SER A 64 6.31 -2.67 -1.83
N LYS A 65 5.80 -3.89 -1.99
CA LYS A 65 6.46 -4.94 -2.75
C LYS A 65 6.00 -4.84 -4.22
N PRO A 66 6.89 -4.48 -5.14
CA PRO A 66 6.53 -4.47 -6.55
C PRO A 66 6.47 -5.89 -7.12
N SER A 67 5.79 -6.07 -8.25
CA SER A 67 5.79 -7.34 -8.97
C SER A 67 7.07 -7.49 -9.79
N VAL A 68 7.87 -8.51 -9.49
CA VAL A 68 9.08 -8.82 -10.26
C VAL A 68 8.76 -9.33 -11.68
N PHE A 69 7.54 -9.84 -11.90
CA PHE A 69 7.06 -10.27 -13.21
C PHE A 69 6.55 -9.11 -14.08
N ASN A 70 6.35 -7.95 -13.48
CA ASN A 70 5.97 -6.73 -14.19
C ASN A 70 6.94 -5.60 -13.83
N PRO A 71 7.97 -5.35 -14.65
CA PRO A 71 8.92 -4.27 -14.38
C PRO A 71 8.27 -2.89 -14.35
N LEU A 72 7.15 -2.72 -15.04
CA LEU A 72 6.38 -1.47 -15.04
C LEU A 72 5.75 -1.19 -13.67
N SER A 73 5.53 -2.22 -12.83
CA SER A 73 4.96 -2.03 -11.50
C SER A 73 5.82 -1.09 -10.63
N TYR A 74 7.12 -1.12 -10.78
CA TYR A 74 8.05 -0.22 -10.08
C TYR A 74 7.79 1.24 -10.45
N MET A 75 7.76 1.53 -11.74
CA MET A 75 7.49 2.88 -12.25
C MET A 75 6.05 3.33 -11.96
N GLU A 76 5.08 2.46 -12.15
CA GLU A 76 3.67 2.79 -11.99
C GLU A 76 3.29 3.07 -10.53
N LYS A 77 3.91 2.40 -9.57
CA LYS A 77 3.74 2.70 -8.14
C LYS A 77 4.27 4.09 -7.80
N ARG A 78 5.41 4.48 -8.36
CA ARG A 78 5.94 5.83 -8.20
C ARG A 78 5.02 6.87 -8.85
N ILE A 79 4.48 6.61 -10.04
CA ILE A 79 3.52 7.49 -10.73
C ILE A 79 2.26 7.67 -9.89
N TRP A 80 1.75 6.58 -9.30
CA TRP A 80 0.59 6.61 -8.42
C TRP A 80 0.79 7.52 -7.21
N VAL A 81 1.95 7.40 -6.57
CA VAL A 81 2.31 8.26 -5.41
C VAL A 81 2.32 9.73 -5.82
N GLU A 82 2.93 10.08 -6.95
CA GLU A 82 2.94 11.45 -7.45
C GLU A 82 1.52 11.97 -7.73
N LYS A 83 0.69 11.16 -8.36
CA LYS A 83 -0.68 11.52 -8.74
C LYS A 83 -1.58 11.81 -7.53
N TYR A 84 -1.52 10.98 -6.49
CA TYR A 84 -2.45 11.05 -5.36
C TYR A 84 -1.88 11.71 -4.11
N LEU A 85 -0.59 11.59 -3.87
CA LEU A 85 0.07 12.13 -2.69
C LEU A 85 0.93 13.36 -3.00
N GLY A 86 1.38 13.52 -4.24
CA GLY A 86 2.19 14.64 -4.69
C GLY A 86 3.67 14.30 -4.89
N PHE A 87 4.35 15.14 -5.65
CA PHE A 87 5.76 14.92 -6.04
C PHE A 87 6.70 14.76 -4.83
N LYS A 88 6.53 15.58 -3.79
CA LYS A 88 7.37 15.50 -2.59
C LYS A 88 7.28 14.16 -1.89
N GLU A 89 6.15 13.48 -1.98
CA GLU A 89 5.94 12.19 -1.32
C GLU A 89 6.62 11.03 -2.06
N CYS A 90 7.08 11.26 -3.30
CA CYS A 90 7.86 10.25 -4.03
C CYS A 90 9.19 9.91 -3.35
N GLU A 91 9.77 10.83 -2.58
CA GLU A 91 10.96 10.56 -1.76
C GLU A 91 10.67 9.65 -0.57
N ARG A 92 9.40 9.46 -0.24
CA ARG A 92 8.94 8.58 0.85
C ARG A 92 8.42 7.24 0.36
N LEU A 93 8.59 6.94 -0.92
CA LEU A 93 8.26 5.63 -1.49
C LEU A 93 9.45 4.70 -1.40
N ILE A 94 9.26 3.57 -0.72
CA ILE A 94 10.22 2.48 -0.63
C ILE A 94 9.64 1.27 -1.34
N LEU A 95 10.34 0.76 -2.34
CA LEU A 95 10.00 -0.48 -3.03
C LEU A 95 10.98 -1.56 -2.60
N SER A 96 10.46 -2.61 -1.98
CA SER A 96 11.28 -3.72 -1.50
C SER A 96 10.53 -5.04 -1.64
N CYS A 97 11.20 -6.03 -2.22
CA CYS A 97 10.67 -7.40 -2.27
C CYS A 97 10.73 -8.10 -0.90
N ASP A 98 11.55 -7.59 0.01
CA ASP A 98 11.65 -8.08 1.38
C ASP A 98 11.46 -6.91 2.37
N LYS A 99 10.25 -6.75 2.87
CA LYS A 99 9.91 -5.70 3.84
C LYS A 99 10.60 -5.90 5.19
N THR A 100 11.02 -7.11 5.53
CA THR A 100 11.68 -7.40 6.81
C THR A 100 13.03 -6.71 6.97
N LEU A 101 13.63 -6.23 5.88
CA LEU A 101 14.88 -5.47 5.91
C LEU A 101 14.73 -4.05 6.45
N LEU A 102 13.51 -3.53 6.50
CA LEU A 102 13.22 -2.16 6.90
C LEU A 102 13.06 -2.05 8.42
N ARG A 103 13.66 -1.01 8.99
CA ARG A 103 13.56 -0.68 10.42
C ARG A 103 12.51 0.41 10.62
N GLY A 104 11.62 0.22 11.58
CA GLY A 104 10.56 1.15 11.89
C GLY A 104 9.74 0.71 13.09
N ASP A 105 8.76 1.52 13.47
CA ASP A 105 7.94 1.28 14.66
C ASP A 105 6.59 0.64 14.33
N TYR A 106 6.01 0.98 13.18
CA TYR A 106 4.69 0.50 12.76
C TYR A 106 4.70 0.08 11.30
N LEU A 107 3.93 -0.96 10.99
CA LEU A 107 3.54 -1.33 9.62
C LEU A 107 2.03 -1.48 9.54
N ILE A 108 1.41 -0.74 8.63
CA ILE A 108 0.01 -0.91 8.22
C ILE A 108 0.01 -1.66 6.89
N ASP A 109 -0.57 -2.86 6.87
CA ASP A 109 -0.58 -3.75 5.71
C ASP A 109 -1.85 -4.61 5.77
N ASP A 110 -2.34 -5.11 4.64
CA ASP A 110 -3.54 -5.94 4.58
C ASP A 110 -3.27 -7.44 4.78
N LEU A 111 -2.02 -7.86 4.62
CA LEU A 111 -1.66 -9.28 4.71
C LEU A 111 -1.76 -9.80 6.16
N PRO A 112 -2.14 -11.08 6.34
CA PRO A 112 -2.07 -11.70 7.66
C PRO A 112 -0.63 -11.81 8.13
N GLN A 113 -0.44 -11.76 9.46
CA GLN A 113 0.86 -12.03 10.09
C GLN A 113 1.28 -13.47 9.81
N LEU A 114 2.16 -13.66 8.86
CA LEU A 114 2.76 -14.93 8.51
C LEU A 114 4.27 -14.79 8.75
N GLY A 115 4.86 -15.47 9.67
CA GLY A 115 6.27 -15.70 9.95
C GLY A 115 7.41 -14.87 9.30
N PHE A 116 7.09 -13.98 8.38
CA PHE A 116 8.00 -13.10 7.65
C PHE A 116 7.97 -11.64 8.17
N MET A 117 7.44 -11.43 9.36
CA MET A 117 7.33 -10.12 9.99
C MET A 117 8.64 -9.76 10.68
N ASN A 118 9.02 -8.49 10.58
CA ASN A 118 10.05 -7.95 11.45
C ASN A 118 9.47 -7.82 12.88
N PRO A 119 10.06 -8.46 13.89
CA PRO A 119 9.50 -8.46 15.25
C PRO A 119 9.54 -7.08 15.93
N GLU A 120 10.29 -6.12 15.39
CA GLU A 120 10.36 -4.76 15.93
C GLU A 120 9.13 -3.92 15.56
N TRP A 121 8.36 -4.31 14.51
CA TRP A 121 7.17 -3.59 14.10
C TRP A 121 5.97 -3.88 14.99
N LYS A 122 5.22 -2.84 15.30
CA LYS A 122 3.83 -2.95 15.70
C LYS A 122 2.99 -3.06 14.44
N TYR A 123 2.40 -4.22 14.23
CA TYR A 123 1.64 -4.53 13.02
C TYR A 123 0.18 -4.13 13.17
N ILE A 124 -0.34 -3.39 12.19
CA ILE A 124 -1.74 -3.00 12.09
C ILE A 124 -2.28 -3.60 10.79
N ARG A 125 -3.14 -4.61 10.93
CA ARG A 125 -3.71 -5.29 9.76
C ARG A 125 -4.93 -4.54 9.25
N PHE A 126 -4.76 -3.81 8.14
CA PHE A 126 -5.87 -3.16 7.44
C PHE A 126 -6.88 -4.19 6.92
N GLY A 127 -8.18 -3.92 7.09
CA GLY A 127 -9.26 -4.82 6.69
C GLY A 127 -9.54 -5.95 7.67
N SER A 128 -8.87 -5.98 8.82
CA SER A 128 -9.17 -6.93 9.90
C SER A 128 -10.39 -6.50 10.70
N GLU A 129 -10.87 -7.37 11.59
CA GLU A 129 -11.97 -7.06 12.51
C GLU A 129 -11.66 -5.85 13.40
N ASP A 130 -10.43 -5.74 13.90
CA ASP A 130 -9.99 -4.63 14.74
C ASP A 130 -9.79 -3.33 13.94
N PHE A 131 -9.35 -3.45 12.69
CA PHE A 131 -9.02 -2.32 11.82
C PHE A 131 -9.72 -2.43 10.45
N PRO A 132 -11.06 -2.36 10.42
CA PRO A 132 -11.82 -2.59 9.18
C PRO A 132 -11.63 -1.49 8.11
N ASN A 133 -11.17 -0.31 8.51
CA ASN A 133 -11.03 0.85 7.64
C ASN A 133 -10.03 1.88 8.20
N TRP A 134 -9.74 2.90 7.41
CA TRP A 134 -8.80 3.96 7.81
C TRP A 134 -9.24 4.74 9.05
N LYS A 135 -10.55 4.95 9.25
CA LYS A 135 -11.06 5.67 10.43
C LYS A 135 -10.71 4.95 11.73
N SER A 136 -10.79 3.61 11.75
CA SER A 136 -10.41 2.81 12.91
C SER A 136 -8.90 2.90 13.21
N ILE A 137 -8.07 2.92 12.17
CA ILE A 137 -6.61 3.06 12.30
C ILE A 137 -6.25 4.45 12.82
N ILE A 138 -6.82 5.52 12.26
CA ILE A 138 -6.59 6.89 12.72
C ILE A 138 -6.97 7.03 14.19
N LYS A 139 -8.13 6.49 14.60
CA LYS A 139 -8.56 6.49 15.99
C LYS A 139 -7.57 5.79 16.90
N HIS A 140 -6.99 4.68 16.47
CA HIS A 140 -6.01 3.90 17.24
C HIS A 140 -4.67 4.62 17.39
N LEU A 141 -4.23 5.31 16.34
CA LEU A 141 -2.93 6.00 16.28
C LEU A 141 -2.98 7.48 16.71
N SER A 142 -4.16 7.97 17.01
CA SER A 142 -4.36 9.36 17.44
C SER A 142 -3.81 9.68 18.82
#